data_4f842f6a8426a54b7d77a5bd0e9eaa85
#
_entry.id   4f842f6a8426a54b7d77a5bd0e9eaa85
#
_cell.length_a   1.000
_cell.length_b   1.000
_cell.length_c   1.000
_cell.angle_alpha   90.00
_cell.angle_beta   90.00
_cell.angle_gamma   90.00
#
_symmetry.space_group_name_H-M   'P 1'
#
loop_
_entity.id
_entity.type
_entity.pdbx_description
1 polymer ?
#
loop_
_entity_poly.entity_id
_entity_poly.type
_entity_poly.pdbx_seq_one_letter_code
_entity_poly.pdbx_strand_id
1 'polypeptide(L)'
;MKPWGFYGRQQELQDLQAIFQRKRWFFVQISGRRRIGKTSLIQRALELTGRSPGLYFQIPDSDSLGVLRAINDYLATYGLPQRVQTLAELAHLIGDLVRQGHVVALDEFQYFSRKPLFDFCSLLQAEVDQLAAQASQVQGGLVVLGSLHSEMSALLEDRVAPLFNRTTDKLALDHLDIASLLELLHTHAGTEPERVLFLWNLFEGVPKFYRDAYEREVLQGSRQELLKAMFFNSSSPLQGEANNWFLGELRGRYDSLLHYVAQHPGSTNADIEAALTEPGLNSEPPSSSEQRQLGGFLKVLTQRYGLIVRRLPVFASASARTGRYYIRDNFLRSWLVALQKPVAAMSFRPLEPLILQADQLLAEAEGKSLEMLAGRLYQELSQRGLGNFPLSEQISGYWNRAGVEIDLVAVSQDTRCIRFASCKRNEEKLVGSMTALKACAQVFLQQFPKFQGWQAQYCGIAPSVTPAVRQALERQGVLAQSLTDLWQPLRS
;
A
#
# COMPACT_ATOMS: atom_id res chain seq x y z
N MET A 1 -18.40 -5.80 21.86
CA MET A 1 -17.80 -5.04 20.73
C MET A 1 -18.83 -4.87 19.63
N LYS A 2 -18.81 -3.75 18.88
CA LYS A 2 -19.64 -3.60 17.68
C LYS A 2 -19.17 -4.60 16.62
N PRO A 3 -20.06 -5.25 15.86
CA PRO A 3 -19.63 -6.21 14.82
C PRO A 3 -18.74 -5.52 13.78
N TRP A 4 -17.81 -6.30 13.21
CA TRP A 4 -16.93 -5.78 12.14
C TRP A 4 -17.74 -5.45 10.89
N GLY A 5 -17.54 -4.24 10.36
CA GLY A 5 -18.22 -3.72 9.17
C GLY A 5 -17.38 -3.79 7.90
N PHE A 6 -17.94 -3.27 6.80
CA PHE A 6 -17.22 -2.97 5.58
C PHE A 6 -16.85 -1.48 5.62
N TYR A 7 -15.56 -1.18 5.62
CA TYR A 7 -15.03 0.19 5.76
C TYR A 7 -14.39 0.67 4.48
N GLY A 8 -14.70 1.92 4.12
CA GLY A 8 -14.15 2.58 2.95
C GLY A 8 -14.58 1.96 1.62
N ARG A 9 -13.77 2.18 0.60
CA ARG A 9 -13.98 1.62 -0.75
C ARG A 9 -15.27 2.11 -1.42
N GLN A 10 -15.80 3.25 -0.99
CA GLN A 10 -17.08 3.74 -1.51
C GLN A 10 -17.00 4.05 -3.01
N GLN A 11 -15.89 4.67 -3.46
CA GLN A 11 -15.69 4.98 -4.87
C GLN A 11 -15.55 3.71 -5.70
N GLU A 12 -14.67 2.79 -5.27
CA GLU A 12 -14.45 1.52 -5.97
C GLU A 12 -15.73 0.67 -6.01
N LEU A 13 -16.53 0.72 -4.94
CA LEU A 13 -17.82 0.03 -4.89
C LEU A 13 -18.83 0.65 -5.85
N GLN A 14 -18.93 1.99 -5.93
CA GLN A 14 -19.77 2.70 -6.88
C GLN A 14 -19.34 2.42 -8.32
N ASP A 15 -18.05 2.42 -8.61
CA ASP A 15 -17.51 2.11 -9.93
C ASP A 15 -17.87 0.69 -10.35
N LEU A 16 -17.72 -0.30 -9.46
CA LEU A 16 -18.12 -1.68 -9.72
C LEU A 16 -19.63 -1.82 -9.93
N GLN A 17 -20.45 -1.14 -9.12
CA GLN A 17 -21.89 -1.13 -9.29
C GLN A 17 -22.30 -0.54 -10.64
N ALA A 18 -21.69 0.57 -11.04
CA ALA A 18 -21.93 1.18 -12.35
C ALA A 18 -21.52 0.24 -13.49
N ILE A 19 -20.39 -0.47 -13.35
CA ILE A 19 -19.93 -1.48 -14.34
C ILE A 19 -20.93 -2.63 -14.42
N PHE A 20 -21.34 -3.20 -13.28
CA PHE A 20 -22.25 -4.36 -13.25
C PHE A 20 -23.66 -4.02 -13.72
N GLN A 21 -24.08 -2.77 -13.66
CA GLN A 21 -25.36 -2.31 -14.18
C GLN A 21 -25.34 -2.00 -15.67
N ARG A 22 -24.18 -2.05 -16.34
CA ARG A 22 -24.08 -1.86 -17.80
C ARG A 22 -24.89 -2.94 -18.52
N LYS A 23 -25.66 -2.53 -19.53
CA LYS A 23 -26.39 -3.45 -20.42
C LYS A 23 -25.51 -3.93 -21.57
N ARG A 24 -24.26 -4.25 -21.29
CA ARG A 24 -23.26 -4.75 -22.24
C ARG A 24 -22.16 -5.52 -21.55
N TRP A 25 -21.45 -6.37 -22.27
CA TRP A 25 -20.25 -7.08 -21.84
C TRP A 25 -19.22 -6.19 -21.17
N PHE A 26 -18.59 -6.72 -20.14
CA PHE A 26 -17.44 -6.10 -19.46
C PHE A 26 -16.43 -7.16 -19.02
N PHE A 27 -15.17 -6.74 -18.99
CA PHE A 27 -14.06 -7.51 -18.44
C PHE A 27 -13.23 -6.63 -17.49
N VAL A 28 -13.38 -6.86 -16.20
CA VAL A 28 -12.76 -6.05 -15.13
C VAL A 28 -11.54 -6.74 -14.57
N GLN A 29 -10.42 -6.03 -14.49
CA GLN A 29 -9.25 -6.42 -13.75
C GLN A 29 -9.25 -5.71 -12.39
N ILE A 30 -9.15 -6.46 -11.28
CA ILE A 30 -8.97 -5.93 -9.93
C ILE A 30 -7.60 -6.39 -9.41
N SER A 31 -6.69 -5.45 -9.21
CA SER A 31 -5.36 -5.71 -8.68
C SER A 31 -5.14 -4.99 -7.34
N GLY A 32 -4.20 -5.46 -6.56
CA GLY A 32 -3.83 -4.84 -5.28
C GLY A 32 -3.15 -5.86 -4.37
N ARG A 33 -2.44 -5.36 -3.34
CA ARG A 33 -1.69 -6.24 -2.44
C ARG A 33 -2.59 -7.29 -1.78
N ARG A 34 -1.97 -8.38 -1.31
CA ARG A 34 -2.67 -9.37 -0.47
C ARG A 34 -3.27 -8.69 0.77
N ARG A 35 -4.44 -9.17 1.21
CA ARG A 35 -5.17 -8.68 2.40
C ARG A 35 -5.74 -7.25 2.30
N ILE A 36 -5.70 -6.62 1.12
CA ILE A 36 -6.22 -5.26 0.91
C ILE A 36 -7.76 -5.19 0.78
N GLY A 37 -8.43 -6.34 0.75
CA GLY A 37 -9.88 -6.41 0.71
C GLY A 37 -10.50 -6.61 -0.68
N LYS A 38 -9.76 -7.10 -1.69
CA LYS A 38 -10.29 -7.38 -3.05
C LYS A 38 -11.52 -8.28 -3.02
N THR A 39 -11.40 -9.43 -2.35
CA THR A 39 -12.48 -10.42 -2.23
C THR A 39 -13.72 -9.82 -1.55
N SER A 40 -13.54 -9.08 -0.46
CA SER A 40 -14.65 -8.44 0.25
C SER A 40 -15.34 -7.38 -0.61
N LEU A 41 -14.57 -6.62 -1.41
CA LEU A 41 -15.12 -5.61 -2.31
C LEU A 41 -15.99 -6.24 -3.40
N ILE A 42 -15.50 -7.30 -4.08
CA ILE A 42 -16.27 -7.94 -5.14
C ILE A 42 -17.53 -8.62 -4.58
N GLN A 43 -17.45 -9.32 -3.46
CA GLN A 43 -18.60 -9.92 -2.80
C GLN A 43 -19.65 -8.85 -2.45
N ARG A 44 -19.22 -7.73 -1.87
CA ARG A 44 -20.12 -6.63 -1.54
C ARG A 44 -20.75 -5.98 -2.77
N ALA A 45 -19.99 -5.82 -3.85
CA ALA A 45 -20.51 -5.28 -5.10
C ALA A 45 -21.56 -6.22 -5.73
N LEU A 46 -21.33 -7.52 -5.71
CA LEU A 46 -22.28 -8.54 -6.21
C LEU A 46 -23.58 -8.56 -5.39
N GLU A 47 -23.48 -8.49 -4.05
CA GLU A 47 -24.64 -8.40 -3.14
C GLU A 47 -25.53 -7.18 -3.46
N LEU A 48 -24.90 -6.01 -3.60
CA LEU A 48 -25.61 -4.72 -3.76
C LEU A 48 -26.27 -4.56 -5.13
N THR A 49 -25.77 -5.24 -6.17
CA THR A 49 -26.33 -5.10 -7.51
C THR A 49 -27.56 -5.97 -7.77
N GLY A 50 -27.89 -6.87 -6.85
CA GLY A 50 -29.03 -7.79 -7.00
C GLY A 50 -28.90 -8.69 -8.24
N ARG A 51 -27.76 -8.70 -8.92
CA ARG A 51 -27.44 -9.64 -9.99
C ARG A 51 -27.04 -10.97 -9.35
N SER A 52 -28.04 -11.69 -8.90
CA SER A 52 -27.89 -13.01 -8.33
C SER A 52 -28.08 -14.09 -9.44
N PRO A 53 -27.25 -15.15 -9.39
CA PRO A 53 -26.10 -15.23 -8.50
C PRO A 53 -24.84 -14.69 -9.19
N GLY A 54 -24.12 -13.79 -8.51
CA GLY A 54 -22.72 -13.53 -8.84
C GLY A 54 -21.91 -14.79 -8.54
N LEU A 55 -21.20 -15.29 -9.55
CA LEU A 55 -20.42 -16.52 -9.42
C LEU A 55 -18.98 -16.15 -9.06
N TYR A 56 -18.56 -16.50 -7.87
CA TYR A 56 -17.21 -16.26 -7.36
C TYR A 56 -16.46 -17.58 -7.26
N PHE A 57 -15.35 -17.69 -7.97
CA PHE A 57 -14.45 -18.83 -7.97
C PHE A 57 -13.06 -18.42 -7.50
N GLN A 58 -12.56 -19.02 -6.44
CA GLN A 58 -11.17 -18.86 -6.03
C GLN A 58 -10.32 -19.95 -6.70
N ILE A 59 -9.33 -19.54 -7.47
CA ILE A 59 -8.41 -20.45 -8.15
C ILE A 59 -7.36 -20.91 -7.13
N PRO A 60 -7.26 -22.22 -6.86
CA PRO A 60 -6.26 -22.73 -5.94
C PRO A 60 -4.86 -22.73 -6.57
N ASP A 61 -3.84 -22.64 -5.70
CA ASP A 61 -2.46 -22.89 -6.07
C ASP A 61 -2.22 -24.40 -6.27
N SER A 62 -2.59 -24.90 -7.45
CA SER A 62 -2.59 -26.34 -7.78
C SER A 62 -2.33 -26.57 -9.26
N ASP A 63 -2.26 -27.86 -9.66
CA ASP A 63 -2.29 -28.25 -11.04
C ASP A 63 -3.69 -28.14 -11.68
N SER A 64 -3.82 -28.48 -12.94
CA SER A 64 -5.08 -28.40 -13.67
C SER A 64 -6.18 -29.26 -13.04
N LEU A 65 -5.85 -30.45 -12.52
CA LEU A 65 -6.83 -31.33 -11.89
C LEU A 65 -7.35 -30.74 -10.57
N GLY A 66 -6.48 -30.13 -9.76
CA GLY A 66 -6.87 -29.46 -8.52
C GLY A 66 -7.75 -28.24 -8.79
N VAL A 67 -7.43 -27.43 -9.81
CA VAL A 67 -8.26 -26.30 -10.22
C VAL A 67 -9.65 -26.77 -10.67
N LEU A 68 -9.72 -27.79 -11.55
CA LEU A 68 -10.99 -28.30 -12.07
C LEU A 68 -11.87 -28.93 -10.98
N ARG A 69 -11.28 -29.61 -10.01
CA ARG A 69 -12.00 -30.11 -8.82
C ARG A 69 -12.61 -28.97 -8.01
N ALA A 70 -11.82 -27.96 -7.69
CA ALA A 70 -12.31 -26.81 -6.94
C ALA A 70 -13.44 -26.08 -7.68
N ILE A 71 -13.33 -25.90 -8.99
CA ILE A 71 -14.41 -25.31 -9.81
C ILE A 71 -15.66 -26.18 -9.77
N ASN A 72 -15.55 -27.50 -9.91
CA ASN A 72 -16.70 -28.40 -9.85
C ASN A 72 -17.39 -28.37 -8.47
N ASP A 73 -16.64 -28.20 -7.38
CA ASP A 73 -17.19 -28.04 -6.03
C ASP A 73 -17.95 -26.70 -5.89
N TYR A 74 -17.43 -25.60 -6.45
CA TYR A 74 -18.16 -24.33 -6.51
C TYR A 74 -19.45 -24.46 -7.36
N LEU A 75 -19.38 -25.08 -8.55
CA LEU A 75 -20.56 -25.28 -9.38
C LEU A 75 -21.66 -26.06 -8.62
N ALA A 76 -21.28 -27.12 -7.90
CA ALA A 76 -22.21 -27.86 -7.05
C ALA A 76 -22.79 -26.97 -5.94
N THR A 77 -21.99 -26.13 -5.30
CA THR A 77 -22.44 -25.20 -4.25
C THR A 77 -23.45 -24.18 -4.80
N TYR A 78 -23.26 -23.72 -6.02
CA TYR A 78 -24.19 -22.81 -6.69
C TYR A 78 -25.41 -23.51 -7.32
N GLY A 79 -25.52 -24.84 -7.19
CA GLY A 79 -26.60 -25.62 -7.78
C GLY A 79 -26.54 -25.71 -9.31
N LEU A 80 -25.38 -25.47 -9.90
CA LEU A 80 -25.17 -25.56 -11.34
C LEU A 80 -24.84 -27.02 -11.74
N PRO A 81 -25.55 -27.62 -12.72
CA PRO A 81 -25.40 -29.03 -13.06
C PRO A 81 -24.16 -29.33 -13.92
N GLN A 82 -23.53 -28.30 -14.47
CA GLN A 82 -22.38 -28.43 -15.35
C GLN A 82 -21.18 -29.03 -14.59
N ARG A 83 -20.33 -29.75 -15.34
CA ARG A 83 -19.06 -30.30 -14.89
C ARG A 83 -17.99 -30.01 -15.91
N VAL A 84 -16.79 -29.72 -15.47
CA VAL A 84 -15.63 -29.46 -16.33
C VAL A 84 -14.53 -30.48 -16.04
N GLN A 85 -13.94 -31.03 -17.11
CA GLN A 85 -12.86 -32.02 -17.05
C GLN A 85 -11.55 -31.48 -17.62
N THR A 86 -11.62 -30.39 -18.41
CA THR A 86 -10.47 -29.76 -19.05
C THR A 86 -10.49 -28.24 -18.87
N LEU A 87 -9.33 -27.60 -18.99
CA LEU A 87 -9.22 -26.14 -18.97
C LEU A 87 -9.98 -25.49 -20.15
N ALA A 88 -10.10 -26.18 -21.28
CA ALA A 88 -10.89 -25.72 -22.41
C ALA A 88 -12.39 -25.69 -22.07
N GLU A 89 -12.92 -26.74 -21.46
CA GLU A 89 -14.31 -26.78 -20.97
C GLU A 89 -14.55 -25.70 -19.92
N LEU A 90 -13.59 -25.44 -19.05
CA LEU A 90 -13.68 -24.34 -18.06
C LEU A 90 -13.79 -22.97 -18.74
N ALA A 91 -12.94 -22.69 -19.73
CA ALA A 91 -13.00 -21.43 -20.47
C ALA A 91 -14.36 -21.28 -21.20
N HIS A 92 -14.84 -22.34 -21.83
CA HIS A 92 -16.13 -22.33 -22.50
C HIS A 92 -17.31 -22.14 -21.54
N LEU A 93 -17.31 -22.84 -20.40
CA LEU A 93 -18.31 -22.67 -19.35
C LEU A 93 -18.37 -21.22 -18.85
N ILE A 94 -17.22 -20.58 -18.62
CA ILE A 94 -17.17 -19.14 -18.22
C ILE A 94 -17.84 -18.27 -19.28
N GLY A 95 -17.54 -18.52 -20.60
CA GLY A 95 -18.19 -17.83 -21.69
C GLY A 95 -19.72 -18.00 -21.69
N ASP A 96 -20.21 -19.22 -21.49
CA ASP A 96 -21.63 -19.52 -21.43
C ASP A 96 -22.35 -18.88 -20.24
N LEU A 97 -21.77 -18.93 -19.06
CA LEU A 97 -22.32 -18.27 -17.88
C LEU A 97 -22.43 -16.75 -18.07
N VAL A 98 -21.42 -16.15 -18.70
CA VAL A 98 -21.45 -14.73 -19.03
C VAL A 98 -22.52 -14.41 -20.11
N ARG A 99 -22.68 -15.24 -21.12
CA ARG A 99 -23.77 -15.09 -22.14
C ARG A 99 -25.15 -15.18 -21.48
N GLN A 100 -25.30 -15.99 -20.44
CA GLN A 100 -26.52 -16.10 -19.65
C GLN A 100 -26.78 -14.89 -18.73
N GLY A 101 -25.86 -13.91 -18.72
CA GLY A 101 -25.99 -12.67 -17.92
C GLY A 101 -25.35 -12.72 -16.54
N HIS A 102 -24.63 -13.79 -16.22
CA HIS A 102 -23.93 -13.88 -14.93
C HIS A 102 -22.68 -12.99 -14.90
N VAL A 103 -22.35 -12.49 -13.71
CA VAL A 103 -21.03 -11.92 -13.40
C VAL A 103 -20.18 -13.04 -12.82
N VAL A 104 -19.12 -13.41 -13.54
CA VAL A 104 -18.17 -14.45 -13.13
C VAL A 104 -16.91 -13.80 -12.59
N ALA A 105 -16.59 -14.04 -11.33
CA ALA A 105 -15.39 -13.53 -10.67
C ALA A 105 -14.38 -14.66 -10.43
N LEU A 106 -13.16 -14.52 -10.97
CA LEU A 106 -12.04 -15.44 -10.78
C LEU A 106 -11.01 -14.78 -9.86
N ASP A 107 -10.94 -15.21 -8.61
CA ASP A 107 -9.95 -14.72 -7.65
C ASP A 107 -8.67 -15.55 -7.68
N GLU A 108 -7.55 -14.94 -7.30
CA GLU A 108 -6.19 -15.48 -7.41
C GLU A 108 -5.83 -15.87 -8.86
N PHE A 109 -6.30 -15.06 -9.82
CA PHE A 109 -6.13 -15.29 -11.27
C PHE A 109 -4.66 -15.40 -11.69
N GLN A 110 -3.72 -14.83 -10.93
CA GLN A 110 -2.29 -14.93 -11.21
C GLN A 110 -1.77 -16.37 -11.22
N TYR A 111 -2.46 -17.33 -10.61
CA TYR A 111 -2.02 -18.75 -10.68
C TYR A 111 -2.05 -19.33 -12.09
N PHE A 112 -2.80 -18.72 -12.99
CA PHE A 112 -2.76 -19.11 -14.42
C PHE A 112 -1.46 -18.69 -15.14
N SER A 113 -0.56 -17.95 -14.48
CA SER A 113 0.81 -17.73 -14.98
C SER A 113 1.72 -18.96 -14.84
N ARG A 114 1.34 -19.97 -14.06
CA ARG A 114 2.14 -21.16 -13.80
C ARG A 114 2.07 -22.16 -14.94
N LYS A 115 3.19 -22.84 -15.22
CA LYS A 115 3.32 -23.75 -16.37
C LYS A 115 2.15 -24.74 -16.57
N PRO A 116 1.62 -25.46 -15.54
CA PRO A 116 0.52 -26.40 -15.75
C PRO A 116 -0.80 -25.76 -16.17
N LEU A 117 -0.96 -24.44 -15.94
CA LEU A 117 -2.21 -23.70 -16.18
C LEU A 117 -2.07 -22.63 -17.28
N PHE A 118 -0.89 -22.49 -17.87
CA PHE A 118 -0.55 -21.37 -18.75
C PHE A 118 -1.45 -21.30 -20.00
N ASP A 119 -1.88 -22.46 -20.52
CA ASP A 119 -2.73 -22.53 -21.70
C ASP A 119 -4.14 -21.97 -21.48
N PHE A 120 -4.60 -21.90 -20.22
CA PHE A 120 -5.93 -21.39 -19.90
C PHE A 120 -6.17 -19.98 -20.41
N CYS A 121 -5.20 -19.09 -20.32
CA CYS A 121 -5.35 -17.71 -20.80
C CYS A 121 -5.54 -17.64 -22.32
N SER A 122 -4.91 -18.53 -23.08
CA SER A 122 -5.12 -18.65 -24.53
C SER A 122 -6.50 -19.21 -24.87
N LEU A 123 -6.97 -20.20 -24.11
CA LEU A 123 -8.32 -20.76 -24.26
C LEU A 123 -9.40 -19.71 -23.90
N LEU A 124 -9.21 -19.01 -22.81
CA LEU A 124 -10.11 -17.94 -22.37
C LEU A 124 -10.14 -16.76 -23.34
N GLN A 125 -9.03 -16.49 -24.03
CA GLN A 125 -8.95 -15.44 -25.07
C GLN A 125 -10.01 -15.61 -26.13
N ALA A 126 -10.20 -16.83 -26.63
CA ALA A 126 -11.18 -17.11 -27.70
C ALA A 126 -12.60 -16.75 -27.23
N GLU A 127 -12.97 -17.10 -26.02
CA GLU A 127 -14.26 -16.75 -25.42
C GLU A 127 -14.43 -15.25 -25.23
N VAL A 128 -13.39 -14.58 -24.69
CA VAL A 128 -13.40 -13.13 -24.48
C VAL A 128 -13.56 -12.37 -25.79
N ASP A 129 -12.88 -12.81 -26.86
CA ASP A 129 -13.00 -12.19 -28.19
C ASP A 129 -14.41 -12.36 -28.79
N GLN A 130 -15.05 -13.51 -28.60
CA GLN A 130 -16.44 -13.74 -29.01
C GLN A 130 -17.42 -12.87 -28.19
N LEU A 131 -17.24 -12.79 -26.86
CA LEU A 131 -18.09 -11.97 -26.02
C LEU A 131 -17.93 -10.48 -26.36
N ALA A 132 -16.74 -10.03 -26.68
CA ALA A 132 -16.46 -8.66 -27.11
C ALA A 132 -17.12 -8.35 -28.46
N ALA A 133 -17.12 -9.28 -29.40
CA ALA A 133 -17.81 -9.15 -30.69
C ALA A 133 -19.35 -9.04 -30.53
N GLN A 134 -19.90 -9.61 -29.48
CA GLN A 134 -21.34 -9.57 -29.13
C GLN A 134 -21.65 -8.64 -27.97
N ALA A 135 -20.82 -7.63 -27.71
CA ALA A 135 -20.84 -6.83 -26.48
C ALA A 135 -22.20 -6.20 -26.15
N SER A 136 -22.98 -5.78 -27.15
CA SER A 136 -24.31 -5.18 -26.95
C SER A 136 -25.42 -6.20 -26.64
N GLN A 137 -25.19 -7.48 -26.90
CA GLN A 137 -26.15 -8.55 -26.66
C GLN A 137 -25.90 -9.28 -25.33
N VAL A 138 -24.67 -9.22 -24.83
CA VAL A 138 -24.25 -9.87 -23.58
C VAL A 138 -24.36 -8.89 -22.42
N GLN A 139 -25.11 -9.25 -21.38
CA GLN A 139 -25.30 -8.43 -20.18
C GLN A 139 -24.47 -8.91 -19.00
N GLY A 140 -23.83 -10.06 -19.09
CA GLY A 140 -22.90 -10.59 -18.10
C GLY A 140 -21.51 -10.00 -18.22
N GLY A 141 -20.60 -10.42 -17.33
CA GLY A 141 -19.23 -9.97 -17.36
C GLY A 141 -18.26 -10.86 -16.61
N LEU A 142 -16.97 -10.66 -16.91
CA LEU A 142 -15.85 -11.34 -16.28
C LEU A 142 -15.11 -10.37 -15.37
N VAL A 143 -14.80 -10.82 -14.15
CA VAL A 143 -13.95 -10.08 -13.21
C VAL A 143 -12.79 -10.97 -12.82
N VAL A 144 -11.56 -10.52 -12.98
CA VAL A 144 -10.37 -11.24 -12.54
C VAL A 144 -9.66 -10.46 -11.43
N LEU A 145 -9.37 -11.17 -10.35
CA LEU A 145 -8.70 -10.58 -9.18
C LEU A 145 -7.35 -11.23 -8.96
N GLY A 146 -6.34 -10.44 -8.59
CA GLY A 146 -5.01 -10.95 -8.26
C GLY A 146 -4.26 -10.10 -7.27
N SER A 147 -3.40 -10.76 -6.50
CA SER A 147 -2.63 -10.12 -5.42
C SER A 147 -1.22 -9.70 -5.83
N LEU A 148 -0.66 -10.30 -6.87
CA LEU A 148 0.67 -9.99 -7.37
C LEU A 148 0.56 -9.15 -8.65
N HIS A 149 0.90 -7.86 -8.52
CA HIS A 149 0.80 -6.92 -9.63
C HIS A 149 1.64 -7.37 -10.85
N SER A 150 2.85 -7.86 -10.61
CA SER A 150 3.74 -8.34 -11.68
C SER A 150 3.20 -9.54 -12.46
N GLU A 151 2.57 -10.51 -11.78
CA GLU A 151 1.98 -11.69 -12.42
C GLU A 151 0.68 -11.33 -13.15
N MET A 152 -0.15 -10.48 -12.56
CA MET A 152 -1.36 -9.97 -13.22
C MET A 152 -1.01 -9.14 -14.46
N SER A 153 0.01 -8.28 -14.37
CA SER A 153 0.51 -7.53 -15.53
C SER A 153 1.07 -8.44 -16.62
N ALA A 154 1.77 -9.52 -16.24
CA ALA A 154 2.27 -10.49 -17.20
C ALA A 154 1.15 -11.24 -17.96
N LEU A 155 -0.01 -11.45 -17.33
CA LEU A 155 -1.15 -12.13 -17.96
C LEU A 155 -2.05 -11.20 -18.79
N LEU A 156 -2.16 -9.91 -18.40
CA LEU A 156 -3.19 -9.00 -18.92
C LEU A 156 -2.62 -7.75 -19.60
N GLU A 157 -1.35 -7.37 -19.32
CA GLU A 157 -0.77 -6.10 -19.76
C GLU A 157 0.50 -6.28 -20.59
N ASP A 158 1.12 -7.46 -20.59
CA ASP A 158 2.23 -7.76 -21.48
C ASP A 158 1.72 -7.90 -22.92
N ARG A 159 2.42 -7.28 -23.86
CA ARG A 159 2.04 -7.28 -25.30
C ARG A 159 1.97 -8.68 -25.93
N VAL A 160 2.70 -9.64 -25.36
CA VAL A 160 2.68 -11.04 -25.84
C VAL A 160 1.66 -11.90 -25.10
N ALA A 161 0.99 -11.38 -24.07
CA ALA A 161 0.00 -12.13 -23.31
C ALA A 161 -1.29 -12.33 -24.11
N PRO A 162 -1.93 -13.52 -24.04
CA PRO A 162 -3.16 -13.78 -24.77
C PRO A 162 -4.30 -12.81 -24.46
N LEU A 163 -4.38 -12.33 -23.21
CA LEU A 163 -5.43 -11.42 -22.77
C LEU A 163 -5.03 -9.93 -22.84
N PHE A 164 -3.89 -9.61 -23.51
CA PHE A 164 -3.44 -8.24 -23.67
C PHE A 164 -4.53 -7.34 -24.30
N ASN A 165 -4.75 -6.17 -23.66
CA ASN A 165 -5.69 -5.14 -24.11
C ASN A 165 -7.16 -5.59 -24.25
N ARG A 166 -7.58 -6.66 -23.53
CA ARG A 166 -8.95 -7.19 -23.55
C ARG A 166 -9.79 -6.76 -22.33
N THR A 167 -9.16 -6.24 -21.29
CA THR A 167 -9.86 -5.68 -20.14
C THR A 167 -10.56 -4.38 -20.52
N THR A 168 -11.84 -4.25 -20.18
CA THR A 168 -12.61 -3.02 -20.42
C THR A 168 -12.43 -2.01 -19.31
N ASP A 169 -12.17 -2.49 -18.08
CA ASP A 169 -12.05 -1.68 -16.89
C ASP A 169 -10.94 -2.24 -15.98
N LYS A 170 -10.22 -1.35 -15.32
CA LYS A 170 -9.13 -1.70 -14.39
C LYS A 170 -9.32 -0.99 -13.07
N LEU A 171 -9.25 -1.75 -11.98
CA LEU A 171 -9.32 -1.26 -10.61
C LEU A 171 -8.05 -1.67 -9.86
N ALA A 172 -7.27 -0.70 -9.45
CA ALA A 172 -6.09 -0.93 -8.61
C ALA A 172 -6.41 -0.51 -7.17
N LEU A 173 -6.53 -1.49 -6.27
CA LEU A 173 -6.80 -1.21 -4.87
C LEU A 173 -5.49 -0.88 -4.15
N ASP A 174 -5.44 0.32 -3.59
CA ASP A 174 -4.40 0.77 -2.66
C ASP A 174 -4.89 0.61 -1.21
N HIS A 175 -4.12 1.07 -0.23
CA HIS A 175 -4.51 1.14 1.17
C HIS A 175 -5.84 1.89 1.36
N LEU A 176 -6.55 1.62 2.46
CA LEU A 176 -7.68 2.46 2.85
C LEU A 176 -7.22 3.92 2.96
N ASP A 177 -8.07 4.84 2.55
CA ASP A 177 -7.87 6.26 2.80
C ASP A 177 -7.93 6.56 4.31
N ILE A 178 -7.43 7.71 4.71
CA ILE A 178 -7.33 8.05 6.13
C ILE A 178 -8.71 8.24 6.75
N ALA A 179 -9.68 8.81 6.01
CA ALA A 179 -11.04 8.96 6.52
C ALA A 179 -11.68 7.62 6.85
N SER A 180 -11.56 6.63 5.97
CA SER A 180 -12.06 5.27 6.20
C SER A 180 -11.34 4.57 7.34
N LEU A 181 -10.03 4.78 7.46
CA LEU A 181 -9.24 4.27 8.58
C LEU A 181 -9.69 4.89 9.92
N LEU A 182 -9.93 6.20 9.95
CA LEU A 182 -10.43 6.89 11.14
C LEU A 182 -11.85 6.45 11.52
N GLU A 183 -12.72 6.18 10.55
CA GLU A 183 -14.05 5.60 10.78
C GLU A 183 -13.94 4.22 11.47
N LEU A 184 -13.09 3.35 10.92
CA LEU A 184 -12.78 2.03 11.47
C LEU A 184 -12.24 2.14 12.92
N LEU A 185 -11.24 2.99 13.12
CA LEU A 185 -10.61 3.16 14.42
C LEU A 185 -11.56 3.81 15.44
N HIS A 186 -12.34 4.81 15.04
CA HIS A 186 -13.37 5.40 15.91
C HIS A 186 -14.37 4.36 16.39
N THR A 187 -14.71 3.41 15.53
CA THR A 187 -15.68 2.37 15.86
C THR A 187 -15.09 1.30 16.78
N HIS A 188 -13.81 0.94 16.61
CA HIS A 188 -13.25 -0.27 17.22
C HIS A 188 -12.01 -0.07 18.11
N ALA A 189 -11.33 1.08 18.04
CA ALA A 189 -10.03 1.25 18.72
C ALA A 189 -9.84 2.58 19.46
N GLY A 190 -10.65 3.59 19.15
CA GLY A 190 -10.37 4.98 19.51
C GLY A 190 -9.44 5.67 18.50
N THR A 191 -9.44 6.99 18.54
CA THR A 191 -8.68 7.85 17.60
C THR A 191 -7.68 8.76 18.32
N GLU A 192 -7.10 8.30 19.40
CA GLU A 192 -5.99 8.99 20.06
C GLU A 192 -4.80 9.06 19.09
N PRO A 193 -4.20 10.25 18.90
CA PRO A 193 -3.17 10.46 17.87
C PRO A 193 -2.00 9.49 17.92
N GLU A 194 -1.50 9.19 19.13
CA GLU A 194 -0.40 8.25 19.33
C GLU A 194 -0.77 6.82 18.92
N ARG A 195 -2.01 6.40 19.22
CA ARG A 195 -2.53 5.09 18.81
C ARG A 195 -2.68 5.00 17.30
N VAL A 196 -3.28 6.02 16.68
CA VAL A 196 -3.45 6.08 15.23
C VAL A 196 -2.09 6.02 14.52
N LEU A 197 -1.11 6.80 15.00
CA LEU A 197 0.24 6.78 14.43
C LEU A 197 0.90 5.41 14.58
N PHE A 198 0.81 4.78 15.75
CA PHE A 198 1.35 3.43 15.98
C PHE A 198 0.72 2.39 15.05
N LEU A 199 -0.61 2.35 15.00
CA LEU A 199 -1.32 1.38 14.16
C LEU A 199 -1.05 1.63 12.67
N TRP A 200 -0.98 2.89 12.25
CA TRP A 200 -0.65 3.23 10.87
C TRP A 200 0.81 2.93 10.52
N ASN A 201 1.75 3.16 11.46
CA ASN A 201 3.14 2.75 11.28
C ASN A 201 3.28 1.23 11.10
N LEU A 202 2.43 0.44 11.77
CA LEU A 202 2.49 -1.01 11.76
C LEU A 202 1.69 -1.63 10.61
N PHE A 203 0.47 -1.15 10.37
CA PHE A 203 -0.51 -1.77 9.48
C PHE A 203 -0.86 -0.93 8.24
N GLU A 204 -0.48 0.37 8.24
CA GLU A 204 -0.89 1.34 7.23
C GLU A 204 -2.43 1.32 7.04
N GLY A 205 -2.91 1.21 5.80
CA GLY A 205 -4.35 1.08 5.50
C GLY A 205 -4.75 -0.34 5.06
N VAL A 206 -4.16 -1.40 5.63
CA VAL A 206 -4.50 -2.80 5.28
C VAL A 206 -5.63 -3.30 6.18
N PRO A 207 -6.88 -3.38 5.71
CA PRO A 207 -8.06 -3.63 6.55
C PRO A 207 -8.00 -4.98 7.29
N LYS A 208 -7.42 -6.01 6.67
CA LYS A 208 -7.33 -7.35 7.28
C LYS A 208 -6.47 -7.36 8.55
N PHE A 209 -5.42 -6.53 8.64
CA PHE A 209 -4.58 -6.49 9.85
C PHE A 209 -5.33 -5.91 11.04
N TYR A 210 -6.13 -4.87 10.81
CA TYR A 210 -7.02 -4.30 11.83
C TYR A 210 -8.11 -5.30 12.24
N ARG A 211 -8.68 -6.02 11.28
CA ARG A 211 -9.67 -7.06 11.55
C ARG A 211 -9.06 -8.20 12.38
N ASP A 212 -7.87 -8.68 12.05
CA ASP A 212 -7.19 -9.73 12.81
C ASP A 212 -6.92 -9.29 14.26
N ALA A 213 -6.52 -8.02 14.47
CA ALA A 213 -6.33 -7.46 15.80
C ALA A 213 -7.67 -7.28 16.56
N TYR A 214 -8.75 -6.93 15.85
CA TYR A 214 -10.09 -6.85 16.41
C TYR A 214 -10.61 -8.24 16.83
N GLU A 215 -10.50 -9.25 15.98
CA GLU A 215 -10.95 -10.63 16.26
C GLU A 215 -10.16 -11.27 17.42
N ARG A 216 -8.97 -10.76 17.73
CA ARG A 216 -8.14 -11.15 18.89
C ARG A 216 -8.34 -10.25 20.10
N GLU A 217 -9.27 -9.30 20.05
CA GLU A 217 -9.62 -8.37 21.14
C GLU A 217 -8.43 -7.49 21.60
N VAL A 218 -7.41 -7.29 20.74
CA VAL A 218 -6.21 -6.50 21.07
C VAL A 218 -6.15 -5.15 20.35
N LEU A 219 -7.10 -4.86 19.48
CA LEU A 219 -7.09 -3.59 18.74
C LEU A 219 -7.22 -2.35 19.65
N GLN A 220 -7.86 -2.49 20.82
CA GLN A 220 -7.95 -1.47 21.89
C GLN A 220 -6.87 -1.62 22.96
N GLY A 221 -6.15 -2.74 22.99
CA GLY A 221 -5.14 -3.06 23.98
C GLY A 221 -3.90 -2.15 23.93
N SER A 222 -3.00 -2.33 24.86
CA SER A 222 -1.70 -1.67 24.83
C SER A 222 -0.88 -2.08 23.60
N ARG A 223 0.17 -1.31 23.26
CA ARG A 223 1.09 -1.63 22.17
C ARG A 223 1.70 -3.03 22.34
N GLN A 224 2.11 -3.36 23.56
CA GLN A 224 2.74 -4.64 23.89
C GLN A 224 1.75 -5.82 23.77
N GLU A 225 0.51 -5.67 24.23
CA GLU A 225 -0.53 -6.69 24.06
C GLU A 225 -0.83 -6.96 22.60
N LEU A 226 -0.94 -5.89 21.78
CA LEU A 226 -1.13 -6.02 20.34
C LEU A 226 0.07 -6.73 19.69
N LEU A 227 1.29 -6.31 19.99
CA LEU A 227 2.50 -6.95 19.44
C LEU A 227 2.58 -8.41 19.84
N LYS A 228 2.34 -8.75 21.11
CA LYS A 228 2.31 -10.13 21.61
C LYS A 228 1.33 -10.99 20.81
N ALA A 229 0.08 -10.54 20.69
CA ALA A 229 -0.97 -11.30 20.02
C ALA A 229 -0.76 -11.44 18.52
N MET A 230 -0.23 -10.40 17.85
CA MET A 230 -0.12 -10.38 16.40
C MET A 230 1.19 -11.00 15.87
N PHE A 231 2.27 -11.05 16.68
CA PHE A 231 3.60 -11.46 16.21
C PHE A 231 4.30 -12.50 17.09
N PHE A 232 4.06 -12.51 18.42
CA PHE A 232 4.89 -13.26 19.38
C PHE A 232 4.21 -14.50 19.97
N ASN A 233 2.95 -14.72 19.74
CA ASN A 233 2.29 -15.98 20.14
C ASN A 233 2.48 -17.05 19.04
N SER A 234 2.48 -18.33 19.41
CA SER A 234 2.57 -19.44 18.46
C SER A 234 1.46 -19.44 17.40
N SER A 235 0.28 -18.87 17.74
CA SER A 235 -0.87 -18.73 16.87
C SER A 235 -0.97 -17.34 16.21
N SER A 236 0.11 -16.55 16.23
CA SER A 236 0.09 -15.18 15.71
C SER A 236 -0.13 -15.13 14.20
N PRO A 237 -1.09 -14.31 13.70
CA PRO A 237 -1.47 -14.33 12.29
C PRO A 237 -0.44 -13.68 11.38
N LEU A 238 0.44 -12.83 11.92
CA LEU A 238 1.40 -12.05 11.14
C LEU A 238 2.84 -12.51 11.29
N GLN A 239 3.12 -13.52 12.11
CA GLN A 239 4.47 -14.04 12.33
C GLN A 239 5.16 -14.50 11.04
N GLY A 240 4.42 -15.13 10.12
CA GLY A 240 4.93 -15.59 8.83
C GLY A 240 4.58 -14.70 7.64
N GLU A 241 3.82 -13.62 7.86
CA GLU A 241 3.23 -12.84 6.75
C GLU A 241 4.29 -12.21 5.84
N ALA A 242 5.33 -11.61 6.42
CA ALA A 242 6.39 -10.99 5.64
C ALA A 242 7.16 -12.02 4.80
N ASN A 243 7.46 -13.19 5.36
CA ASN A 243 8.15 -14.26 4.66
C ASN A 243 7.27 -14.88 3.56
N ASN A 244 5.98 -15.08 3.83
CA ASN A 244 5.07 -15.71 2.89
C ASN A 244 4.72 -14.81 1.70
N TRP A 245 4.81 -13.51 1.86
CA TRP A 245 4.38 -12.60 0.81
C TRP A 245 5.50 -11.74 0.22
N PHE A 246 6.37 -11.15 1.06
CA PHE A 246 7.40 -10.23 0.57
C PHE A 246 8.76 -10.91 0.33
N LEU A 247 9.18 -11.79 1.23
CA LEU A 247 10.55 -12.28 1.32
C LEU A 247 10.72 -13.71 0.83
N GLY A 248 9.64 -14.48 0.69
CA GLY A 248 9.69 -15.91 0.36
C GLY A 248 10.40 -16.24 -0.96
N GLU A 249 10.33 -15.35 -1.94
CA GLU A 249 10.98 -15.49 -3.25
C GLU A 249 12.32 -14.75 -3.35
N LEU A 250 12.65 -13.91 -2.34
CA LEU A 250 13.86 -13.09 -2.33
C LEU A 250 14.95 -13.79 -1.52
N ARG A 251 16.11 -13.99 -2.13
CA ARG A 251 17.28 -14.61 -1.47
C ARG A 251 18.54 -13.82 -1.74
N GLY A 252 19.51 -13.96 -0.83
CA GLY A 252 20.84 -13.40 -0.98
C GLY A 252 20.85 -11.86 -0.99
N ARG A 253 21.42 -11.26 -2.02
CA ARG A 253 21.65 -9.80 -2.11
C ARG A 253 20.36 -8.96 -2.04
N TYR A 254 19.20 -9.47 -2.46
CA TYR A 254 17.92 -8.76 -2.33
C TYR A 254 17.52 -8.56 -0.87
N ASP A 255 17.71 -9.57 -0.05
CA ASP A 255 17.39 -9.52 1.38
C ASP A 255 18.27 -8.50 2.12
N SER A 256 19.60 -8.56 1.91
CA SER A 256 20.56 -7.61 2.49
C SER A 256 20.24 -6.17 2.07
N LEU A 257 19.87 -5.95 0.82
CA LEU A 257 19.52 -4.65 0.28
C LEU A 257 18.23 -4.09 0.90
N LEU A 258 17.21 -4.94 1.07
CA LEU A 258 15.97 -4.55 1.74
C LEU A 258 16.20 -4.19 3.22
N HIS A 259 17.01 -4.98 3.93
CA HIS A 259 17.39 -4.67 5.31
C HIS A 259 18.12 -3.34 5.43
N TYR A 260 19.09 -3.09 4.54
CA TYR A 260 19.81 -1.83 4.53
C TYR A 260 18.87 -0.63 4.31
N VAL A 261 18.04 -0.68 3.26
CA VAL A 261 17.08 0.40 2.95
C VAL A 261 16.06 0.60 4.07
N ALA A 262 15.66 -0.47 4.76
CA ALA A 262 14.74 -0.38 5.90
C ALA A 262 15.38 0.33 7.11
N GLN A 263 16.64 0.00 7.41
CA GLN A 263 17.39 0.59 8.53
C GLN A 263 17.88 2.02 8.23
N HIS A 264 18.13 2.33 6.95
CA HIS A 264 18.63 3.63 6.48
C HIS A 264 17.64 4.25 5.47
N PRO A 265 16.45 4.66 5.91
CA PRO A 265 15.44 5.24 5.01
C PRO A 265 15.95 6.54 4.40
N GLY A 266 15.87 6.65 3.09
CA GLY A 266 16.40 7.80 2.36
C GLY A 266 17.82 7.63 1.83
N SER A 267 18.36 6.43 1.84
CA SER A 267 19.67 6.13 1.25
C SER A 267 19.67 6.41 -0.26
N THR A 268 20.78 6.93 -0.76
CA THR A 268 21.06 7.09 -2.17
C THR A 268 21.68 5.81 -2.76
N ASN A 269 21.82 5.74 -4.10
CA ASN A 269 22.56 4.63 -4.72
C ASN A 269 23.98 4.50 -4.17
N ALA A 270 24.66 5.64 -3.92
CA ALA A 270 26.03 5.66 -3.42
C ALA A 270 26.11 5.10 -1.98
N ASP A 271 25.15 5.44 -1.12
CA ASP A 271 25.10 4.93 0.27
C ASP A 271 24.90 3.41 0.26
N ILE A 272 23.99 2.93 -0.58
CA ILE A 272 23.68 1.49 -0.70
C ILE A 272 24.90 0.74 -1.27
N GLU A 273 25.56 1.31 -2.26
CA GLU A 273 26.76 0.75 -2.87
C GLU A 273 27.91 0.65 -1.86
N ALA A 274 28.17 1.72 -1.12
CA ALA A 274 29.19 1.75 -0.08
C ALA A 274 28.97 0.67 0.98
N ALA A 275 27.72 0.54 1.47
CA ALA A 275 27.37 -0.44 2.50
C ALA A 275 27.50 -1.90 2.02
N LEU A 276 27.24 -2.18 0.75
CA LEU A 276 27.39 -3.53 0.18
C LEU A 276 28.85 -3.91 -0.12
N THR A 277 29.75 -2.92 -0.10
CA THR A 277 31.19 -3.09 -0.36
C THR A 277 32.03 -3.17 0.91
N GLU A 278 31.48 -2.88 2.09
CA GLU A 278 32.25 -2.96 3.36
C GLU A 278 32.73 -4.38 3.64
N PRO A 279 34.03 -4.55 4.09
CA PRO A 279 34.61 -5.86 4.40
C PRO A 279 33.94 -6.45 5.66
N GLY A 280 32.93 -7.22 5.47
CA GLY A 280 32.11 -7.86 6.54
C GLY A 280 30.81 -8.44 6.01
N LEU A 281 30.32 -7.93 4.89
CA LEU A 281 29.17 -8.45 4.15
C LEU A 281 29.57 -9.21 2.87
N ASN A 282 30.76 -8.92 2.28
CA ASN A 282 31.34 -9.68 1.16
C ASN A 282 32.88 -9.66 1.24
N SER A 283 33.49 -10.78 0.94
CA SER A 283 34.95 -11.03 1.05
C SER A 283 35.80 -10.42 -0.09
N GLU A 284 35.24 -9.70 -1.05
CA GLU A 284 35.97 -9.07 -2.16
C GLU A 284 35.39 -7.71 -2.54
N PRO A 285 36.22 -6.71 -2.96
CA PRO A 285 35.74 -5.43 -3.47
C PRO A 285 34.95 -5.63 -4.77
N PRO A 286 33.84 -4.88 -4.96
CA PRO A 286 32.96 -5.08 -6.11
C PRO A 286 33.68 -4.74 -7.41
N SER A 287 33.60 -5.63 -8.36
CA SER A 287 34.03 -5.39 -9.73
C SER A 287 33.10 -4.39 -10.42
N SER A 288 33.55 -3.75 -11.50
CA SER A 288 32.73 -2.85 -12.32
C SER A 288 31.46 -3.52 -12.90
N SER A 289 31.42 -4.86 -12.92
CA SER A 289 30.26 -5.65 -13.28
C SER A 289 29.21 -5.69 -12.16
N GLU A 290 29.61 -5.63 -10.90
CA GLU A 290 28.73 -5.67 -9.72
C GLU A 290 28.04 -4.33 -9.47
N GLN A 291 28.67 -3.21 -9.81
CA GLN A 291 28.05 -1.88 -9.81
C GLN A 291 26.90 -1.77 -10.81
N ARG A 292 27.05 -2.39 -11.99
CA ARG A 292 25.92 -2.51 -12.94
C ARG A 292 24.81 -3.43 -12.44
N GLN A 293 25.14 -4.40 -11.59
CA GLN A 293 24.18 -5.31 -10.98
C GLN A 293 23.32 -4.61 -9.91
N LEU A 294 23.86 -3.68 -9.09
CA LEU A 294 23.06 -2.96 -8.07
C LEU A 294 21.89 -2.22 -8.70
N GLY A 295 22.13 -1.49 -9.80
CA GLY A 295 21.04 -0.84 -10.55
C GLY A 295 19.98 -1.83 -11.02
N GLY A 296 20.38 -3.03 -11.42
CA GLY A 296 19.49 -4.13 -11.77
C GLY A 296 18.65 -4.61 -10.57
N PHE A 297 19.26 -4.84 -9.41
CA PHE A 297 18.56 -5.25 -8.19
C PHE A 297 17.56 -4.18 -7.73
N LEU A 298 17.97 -2.93 -7.68
CA LEU A 298 17.07 -1.81 -7.32
C LEU A 298 15.89 -1.69 -8.29
N LYS A 299 16.15 -1.86 -9.60
CA LYS A 299 15.08 -1.86 -10.61
C LYS A 299 14.10 -3.02 -10.40
N VAL A 300 14.58 -4.21 -10.13
CA VAL A 300 13.74 -5.38 -9.85
C VAL A 300 12.90 -5.16 -8.59
N LEU A 301 13.50 -4.71 -7.49
CA LEU A 301 12.78 -4.43 -6.24
C LEU A 301 11.75 -3.30 -6.40
N THR A 302 12.04 -2.29 -7.24
CA THR A 302 11.15 -1.15 -7.46
C THR A 302 10.03 -1.48 -8.45
N GLN A 303 10.36 -2.08 -9.60
CA GLN A 303 9.43 -2.24 -10.73
C GLN A 303 8.72 -3.59 -10.73
N ARG A 304 9.45 -4.70 -10.46
CA ARG A 304 8.88 -6.04 -10.51
C ARG A 304 8.17 -6.41 -9.20
N TYR A 305 8.85 -6.21 -8.06
CA TYR A 305 8.29 -6.57 -6.75
C TYR A 305 7.56 -5.43 -6.06
N GLY A 306 7.84 -4.17 -6.40
CA GLY A 306 7.22 -3.00 -5.79
C GLY A 306 7.49 -2.85 -4.29
N LEU A 307 8.59 -3.44 -3.77
CA LEU A 307 8.92 -3.44 -2.34
C LEU A 307 9.62 -2.16 -1.88
N ILE A 308 10.34 -1.51 -2.78
CA ILE A 308 10.97 -0.23 -2.54
C ILE A 308 10.43 0.84 -3.48
N VAL A 309 10.54 2.09 -3.06
CA VAL A 309 10.19 3.25 -3.87
C VAL A 309 11.37 4.22 -3.91
N ARG A 310 11.68 4.72 -5.10
CA ARG A 310 12.63 5.81 -5.29
C ARG A 310 11.87 7.12 -5.27
N ARG A 311 12.10 7.96 -4.26
CA ARG A 311 11.50 9.30 -4.16
C ARG A 311 12.50 10.35 -4.63
N LEU A 312 11.99 11.38 -5.26
CA LEU A 312 12.73 12.57 -5.66
C LEU A 312 12.32 13.75 -4.78
N PRO A 313 13.23 14.71 -4.53
CA PRO A 313 12.82 15.95 -3.88
C PRO A 313 11.79 16.68 -4.75
N VAL A 314 10.91 17.44 -4.10
CA VAL A 314 9.89 18.22 -4.82
C VAL A 314 10.53 19.08 -5.91
N PHE A 315 9.90 19.14 -7.09
CA PHE A 315 10.36 19.83 -8.30
C PHE A 315 11.64 19.28 -8.95
N ALA A 316 12.15 18.15 -8.51
CA ALA A 316 13.27 17.51 -9.22
C ALA A 316 12.79 16.86 -10.52
N SER A 317 13.62 16.90 -11.56
CA SER A 317 13.35 16.18 -12.80
C SER A 317 13.38 14.66 -12.56
N ALA A 318 12.64 13.88 -13.35
CA ALA A 318 12.63 12.42 -13.27
C ALA A 318 14.03 11.79 -13.40
N SER A 319 14.95 12.45 -14.14
CA SER A 319 16.34 12.05 -14.34
C SER A 319 17.29 12.48 -13.21
N ALA A 320 16.81 13.21 -12.19
CA ALA A 320 17.66 13.73 -11.14
C ALA A 320 18.37 12.60 -10.37
N ARG A 321 19.68 12.80 -10.10
CA ARG A 321 20.52 11.84 -9.36
C ARG A 321 20.42 12.01 -7.82
N THR A 322 19.42 12.75 -7.35
CA THR A 322 19.16 13.02 -5.93
C THR A 322 18.06 12.12 -5.35
N GLY A 323 17.72 11.05 -6.07
CA GLY A 323 16.69 10.11 -5.60
C GLY A 323 17.14 9.33 -4.38
N ARG A 324 16.21 9.16 -3.45
CA ARG A 324 16.38 8.40 -2.20
C ARG A 324 15.44 7.19 -2.20
N TYR A 325 15.90 6.07 -1.65
CA TYR A 325 15.15 4.82 -1.58
C TYR A 325 14.51 4.63 -0.21
N TYR A 326 13.30 4.08 -0.23
CA TYR A 326 12.49 3.77 0.95
C TYR A 326 11.78 2.44 0.76
N ILE A 327 11.54 1.71 1.84
CA ILE A 327 10.58 0.61 1.81
C ILE A 327 9.19 1.20 1.54
N ARG A 328 8.45 0.61 0.60
CA ARG A 328 7.15 1.13 0.17
C ARG A 328 6.07 0.92 1.23
N ASP A 329 6.05 -0.25 1.84
CA ASP A 329 5.00 -0.75 2.72
C ASP A 329 5.41 -0.60 4.18
N ASN A 330 4.55 -0.01 5.01
CA ASN A 330 4.83 0.22 6.42
C ASN A 330 4.96 -1.09 7.21
N PHE A 331 4.15 -2.11 6.90
CA PHE A 331 4.25 -3.40 7.54
C PHE A 331 5.60 -4.07 7.27
N LEU A 332 6.02 -4.09 5.98
CA LEU A 332 7.34 -4.63 5.63
C LEU A 332 8.48 -3.87 6.30
N ARG A 333 8.39 -2.53 6.33
CA ARG A 333 9.38 -1.69 7.02
C ARG A 333 9.44 -2.03 8.51
N SER A 334 8.30 -2.07 9.19
CA SER A 334 8.20 -2.40 10.62
C SER A 334 8.72 -3.81 10.92
N TRP A 335 8.46 -4.75 10.03
CA TRP A 335 9.00 -6.10 10.12
C TRP A 335 10.52 -6.11 10.06
N LEU A 336 11.11 -5.52 9.03
CA LEU A 336 12.56 -5.53 8.80
C LEU A 336 13.34 -4.74 9.87
N VAL A 337 12.77 -3.63 10.37
CA VAL A 337 13.44 -2.75 11.34
C VAL A 337 13.29 -3.29 12.77
N ALA A 338 12.09 -3.73 13.15
CA ALA A 338 11.75 -3.93 14.55
C ALA A 338 11.32 -5.34 14.94
N LEU A 339 10.70 -6.11 14.03
CA LEU A 339 10.01 -7.34 14.41
C LEU A 339 10.79 -8.60 14.07
N GLN A 340 11.46 -8.67 12.93
CA GLN A 340 12.05 -9.90 12.41
C GLN A 340 13.06 -10.52 13.37
N LYS A 341 14.01 -9.75 13.89
CA LYS A 341 15.04 -10.25 14.83
C LYS A 341 14.44 -10.70 16.17
N PRO A 342 13.58 -9.88 16.85
CA PRO A 342 12.92 -10.32 18.07
C PRO A 342 12.04 -11.54 17.88
N VAL A 343 11.26 -11.63 16.81
CA VAL A 343 10.42 -12.80 16.51
C VAL A 343 11.28 -14.05 16.29
N ALA A 344 12.37 -13.97 15.53
CA ALA A 344 13.29 -15.08 15.35
C ALA A 344 13.94 -15.57 16.66
N ALA A 345 14.13 -14.65 17.63
CA ALA A 345 14.74 -14.96 18.92
C ALA A 345 13.80 -15.64 19.93
N MET A 346 12.49 -15.74 19.63
CA MET A 346 11.49 -16.36 20.52
C MET A 346 11.81 -17.82 20.90
N SER A 347 12.51 -18.52 20.02
CA SER A 347 12.86 -19.93 20.24
C SER A 347 13.88 -20.16 21.36
N PHE A 348 14.60 -19.09 21.78
CA PHE A 348 15.69 -19.21 22.76
C PHE A 348 15.83 -18.04 23.74
N ARG A 349 14.91 -17.04 23.69
CA ARG A 349 14.91 -15.89 24.61
C ARG A 349 13.52 -15.67 25.21
N PRO A 350 13.42 -15.10 26.45
CA PRO A 350 12.15 -14.74 27.04
C PRO A 350 11.36 -13.71 26.21
N LEU A 351 10.02 -13.84 26.18
CA LEU A 351 9.15 -13.03 25.31
C LEU A 351 9.07 -11.56 25.70
N GLU A 352 8.93 -11.26 26.98
CA GLU A 352 8.71 -9.90 27.47
C GLU A 352 9.83 -8.92 27.05
N PRO A 353 11.12 -9.23 27.22
CA PRO A 353 12.20 -8.38 26.72
C PRO A 353 12.20 -8.20 25.20
N LEU A 354 11.78 -9.24 24.44
CA LEU A 354 11.72 -9.17 22.97
C LEU A 354 10.58 -8.25 22.51
N ILE A 355 9.43 -8.31 23.18
CA ILE A 355 8.30 -7.44 22.90
C ILE A 355 8.66 -5.98 23.21
N LEU A 356 9.31 -5.72 24.35
CA LEU A 356 9.80 -4.36 24.72
C LEU A 356 10.80 -3.83 23.70
N GLN A 357 11.74 -4.65 23.25
CA GLN A 357 12.71 -4.28 22.22
C GLN A 357 12.02 -3.93 20.91
N ALA A 358 11.05 -4.76 20.48
CA ALA A 358 10.29 -4.50 19.26
C ALA A 358 9.48 -3.20 19.36
N ASP A 359 8.81 -2.94 20.48
CA ASP A 359 8.04 -1.72 20.72
C ASP A 359 8.92 -0.47 20.67
N GLN A 360 10.09 -0.51 21.28
CA GLN A 360 11.05 0.60 21.27
C GLN A 360 11.52 0.90 19.83
N LEU A 361 11.93 -0.11 19.07
CA LEU A 361 12.36 0.06 17.68
C LEU A 361 11.23 0.58 16.77
N LEU A 362 9.99 0.14 17.00
CA LEU A 362 8.83 0.69 16.30
C LEU A 362 8.60 2.17 16.64
N ALA A 363 8.74 2.56 17.92
CA ALA A 363 8.58 3.95 18.33
C ALA A 363 9.63 4.87 17.68
N GLU A 364 10.86 4.39 17.51
CA GLU A 364 11.93 5.12 16.79
C GLU A 364 11.58 5.31 15.30
N ALA A 365 10.93 4.32 14.67
CA ALA A 365 10.51 4.38 13.26
C ALA A 365 9.29 5.28 13.01
N GLU A 366 8.52 5.65 14.05
CA GLU A 366 7.29 6.45 13.92
C GLU A 366 7.51 7.87 13.38
N GLY A 367 8.71 8.44 13.55
CA GLY A 367 9.02 9.76 13.01
C GLY A 367 8.82 9.86 11.51
N LYS A 368 9.33 8.88 10.76
CA LYS A 368 9.13 8.82 9.30
C LYS A 368 7.69 8.49 8.91
N SER A 369 7.01 7.69 9.70
CA SER A 369 5.59 7.42 9.51
C SER A 369 4.73 8.66 9.69
N LEU A 370 5.05 9.52 10.66
CA LEU A 370 4.36 10.78 10.88
C LEU A 370 4.46 11.71 9.65
N GLU A 371 5.65 11.85 9.06
CA GLU A 371 5.82 12.64 7.83
C GLU A 371 4.93 12.10 6.69
N MET A 372 4.91 10.79 6.52
CA MET A 372 4.11 10.14 5.46
C MET A 372 2.61 10.28 5.73
N LEU A 373 2.18 10.10 6.99
CA LEU A 373 0.78 10.25 7.39
C LEU A 373 0.30 11.69 7.21
N ALA A 374 1.09 12.67 7.65
CA ALA A 374 0.79 14.08 7.47
C ALA A 374 0.67 14.44 5.98
N GLY A 375 1.62 13.99 5.15
CA GLY A 375 1.56 14.21 3.70
C GLY A 375 0.30 13.62 3.07
N ARG A 376 -0.09 12.38 3.44
CA ARG A 376 -1.34 11.76 2.97
C ARG A 376 -2.58 12.52 3.45
N LEU A 377 -2.61 12.99 4.68
CA LEU A 377 -3.70 13.82 5.21
C LEU A 377 -3.88 15.11 4.40
N TYR A 378 -2.80 15.82 4.10
CA TYR A 378 -2.86 17.00 3.23
C TYR A 378 -3.42 16.67 1.85
N GLN A 379 -2.98 15.57 1.24
CA GLN A 379 -3.47 15.15 -0.08
C GLN A 379 -4.96 14.80 -0.06
N GLU A 380 -5.39 14.01 0.93
CA GLU A 380 -6.78 13.58 1.06
C GLU A 380 -7.72 14.78 1.35
N LEU A 381 -7.31 15.68 2.25
CA LEU A 381 -8.04 16.92 2.53
C LEU A 381 -8.19 17.78 1.27
N SER A 382 -7.09 17.97 0.54
CA SER A 382 -7.12 18.76 -0.70
C SER A 382 -8.01 18.13 -1.77
N GLN A 383 -7.91 16.79 -1.96
CA GLN A 383 -8.74 16.05 -2.92
C GLN A 383 -10.24 16.17 -2.61
N ARG A 384 -10.61 16.22 -1.33
CA ARG A 384 -11.99 16.36 -0.87
C ARG A 384 -12.46 17.83 -0.80
N GLY A 385 -11.61 18.80 -1.13
CA GLY A 385 -11.90 20.22 -0.97
C GLY A 385 -12.04 20.66 0.49
N LEU A 386 -11.42 19.91 1.41
CA LEU A 386 -11.43 20.16 2.85
C LEU A 386 -10.09 20.72 3.32
N GLY A 387 -10.05 21.14 4.59
CA GLY A 387 -8.82 21.66 5.20
C GLY A 387 -8.51 23.08 4.84
N ASN A 388 -7.34 23.56 5.25
CA ASN A 388 -6.94 24.97 5.15
C ASN A 388 -5.82 25.23 4.13
N PHE A 389 -5.47 24.24 3.30
CA PHE A 389 -4.41 24.36 2.30
C PHE A 389 -4.71 23.51 1.06
N PRO A 390 -5.33 24.08 0.01
CA PRO A 390 -5.54 23.37 -1.24
C PRO A 390 -4.21 23.16 -1.95
N LEU A 391 -3.94 21.91 -2.36
CA LEU A 391 -2.71 21.53 -3.04
C LEU A 391 -2.87 21.70 -4.55
N SER A 392 -1.93 22.39 -5.19
CA SER A 392 -1.79 22.44 -6.65
C SER A 392 -0.72 21.49 -7.18
N GLU A 393 0.11 20.97 -6.30
CA GLU A 393 1.19 20.02 -6.60
C GLU A 393 1.19 18.90 -5.56
N GLN A 394 1.75 17.75 -5.91
CA GLN A 394 1.91 16.66 -4.96
C GLN A 394 2.82 17.07 -3.81
N ILE A 395 2.33 17.02 -2.57
CA ILE A 395 3.13 17.31 -1.39
C ILE A 395 4.27 16.27 -1.26
N SER A 396 5.49 16.74 -1.02
CA SER A 396 6.67 15.89 -0.87
C SER A 396 7.74 16.62 -0.05
N GLY A 397 8.75 15.89 0.40
CA GLY A 397 9.93 16.47 1.02
C GLY A 397 10.85 17.16 0.02
N TYR A 398 11.72 18.02 0.52
CA TYR A 398 12.82 18.59 -0.23
C TYR A 398 14.16 18.27 0.42
N TRP A 399 15.13 17.91 -0.39
CA TRP A 399 16.54 17.73 0.00
C TRP A 399 17.48 18.03 -1.16
N ASN A 400 18.69 18.44 -0.84
CA ASN A 400 19.72 18.68 -1.83
C ASN A 400 21.08 18.11 -1.37
N ARG A 401 22.09 18.24 -2.20
CA ARG A 401 23.46 17.76 -1.91
C ARG A 401 24.20 18.62 -0.87
N ALA A 402 23.72 19.83 -0.60
CA ALA A 402 24.31 20.74 0.40
C ALA A 402 23.76 20.51 1.82
N GLY A 403 23.02 19.42 2.04
CA GLY A 403 22.49 19.07 3.36
C GLY A 403 21.20 19.80 3.76
N VAL A 404 20.57 20.53 2.85
CA VAL A 404 19.25 21.14 3.12
C VAL A 404 18.19 20.05 3.07
N GLU A 405 17.36 19.95 4.11
CA GLU A 405 16.25 19.00 4.19
C GLU A 405 15.02 19.67 4.78
N ILE A 406 13.86 19.44 4.16
CA ILE A 406 12.54 19.89 4.60
C ILE A 406 11.60 18.68 4.53
N ASP A 407 10.94 18.36 5.64
CA ASP A 407 10.14 17.15 5.76
C ASP A 407 8.96 17.15 4.77
N LEU A 408 8.24 18.29 4.64
CA LEU A 408 7.14 18.46 3.69
C LEU A 408 7.13 19.87 3.09
N VAL A 409 6.89 19.95 1.77
CA VAL A 409 6.65 21.18 1.03
C VAL A 409 5.31 21.07 0.33
N ALA A 410 4.38 21.96 0.67
CA ALA A 410 3.05 22.04 0.08
C ALA A 410 2.92 23.34 -0.71
N VAL A 411 2.31 23.27 -1.91
CA VAL A 411 2.19 24.37 -2.84
C VAL A 411 0.72 24.58 -3.22
N SER A 412 0.27 25.81 -3.12
CA SER A 412 -1.05 26.27 -3.60
C SER A 412 -0.85 27.43 -4.57
N GLN A 413 -1.08 27.17 -5.87
CA GLN A 413 -0.98 28.19 -6.92
C GLN A 413 -2.11 29.20 -6.83
N ASP A 414 -3.31 28.73 -6.51
CA ASP A 414 -4.52 29.57 -6.44
C ASP A 414 -4.39 30.67 -5.38
N THR A 415 -3.79 30.32 -4.24
CA THR A 415 -3.56 31.28 -3.15
C THR A 415 -2.17 31.94 -3.19
N ARG A 416 -1.31 31.57 -4.14
CA ARG A 416 0.12 31.93 -4.23
C ARG A 416 0.83 31.75 -2.89
N CYS A 417 0.63 30.58 -2.29
CA CYS A 417 1.16 30.23 -0.97
C CYS A 417 2.01 28.98 -1.06
N ILE A 418 3.12 28.97 -0.34
CA ILE A 418 3.99 27.79 -0.14
C ILE A 418 4.14 27.53 1.35
N ARG A 419 3.92 26.30 1.78
CA ARG A 419 4.03 25.88 3.18
C ARG A 419 5.17 24.91 3.34
N PHE A 420 6.08 25.21 4.26
CA PHE A 420 7.19 24.38 4.69
C PHE A 420 6.86 23.78 6.04
N ALA A 421 6.90 22.46 6.17
CA ALA A 421 6.58 21.81 7.43
C ALA A 421 7.74 20.96 7.95
N SER A 422 7.90 20.95 9.28
CA SER A 422 8.74 19.99 10.00
C SER A 422 7.88 19.09 10.86
N CYS A 423 8.10 17.77 10.78
CA CYS A 423 7.38 16.75 11.51
C CYS A 423 8.25 16.18 12.63
N LYS A 424 7.79 16.22 13.86
CA LYS A 424 8.52 15.67 15.02
C LYS A 424 7.57 14.85 15.87
N ARG A 425 7.97 13.61 16.19
CA ARG A 425 7.19 12.74 17.08
C ARG A 425 7.07 13.34 18.50
N ASN A 426 8.14 13.96 18.99
CA ASN A 426 8.12 14.71 20.25
C ASN A 426 7.88 16.20 19.95
N GLU A 427 6.77 16.74 20.45
CA GLU A 427 6.38 18.14 20.27
C GLU A 427 7.39 19.16 20.80
N GLU A 428 8.12 18.83 21.88
CA GLU A 428 9.15 19.71 22.44
C GLU A 428 10.26 20.02 21.43
N LYS A 429 10.59 19.04 20.56
CA LYS A 429 11.59 19.22 19.51
C LYS A 429 11.13 20.14 18.37
N LEU A 430 9.82 20.39 18.24
CA LEU A 430 9.30 21.28 17.19
C LEU A 430 9.81 22.69 17.35
N VAL A 431 9.67 23.27 18.53
CA VAL A 431 10.05 24.66 18.79
C VAL A 431 11.51 24.93 18.41
N GLY A 432 12.41 24.02 18.80
CA GLY A 432 13.84 24.11 18.45
C GLY A 432 14.16 23.90 16.97
N SER A 433 13.33 23.15 16.24
CA SER A 433 13.56 22.85 14.83
C SER A 433 13.15 23.97 13.87
N MET A 434 12.40 24.97 14.32
CA MET A 434 11.83 26.00 13.44
C MET A 434 12.88 26.96 12.86
N THR A 435 13.93 27.26 13.60
CA THR A 435 15.03 28.09 13.06
C THR A 435 15.70 27.40 11.87
N ALA A 436 16.00 26.11 11.99
CA ALA A 436 16.57 25.32 10.91
C ALA A 436 15.60 25.21 9.73
N LEU A 437 14.30 24.98 9.97
CA LEU A 437 13.28 24.93 8.92
C LEU A 437 13.24 26.24 8.12
N LYS A 438 13.23 27.40 8.81
CA LYS A 438 13.22 28.71 8.14
C LYS A 438 14.48 28.95 7.31
N ALA A 439 15.65 28.57 7.83
CA ALA A 439 16.90 28.64 7.07
C ALA A 439 16.86 27.75 5.82
N CYS A 440 16.42 26.50 5.93
CA CYS A 440 16.26 25.59 4.79
C CYS A 440 15.25 26.14 3.76
N ALA A 441 14.14 26.72 4.22
CA ALA A 441 13.14 27.33 3.36
C ALA A 441 13.70 28.55 2.58
N GLN A 442 14.55 29.37 3.18
CA GLN A 442 15.22 30.47 2.49
C GLN A 442 16.10 29.96 1.36
N VAL A 443 16.91 28.93 1.61
CA VAL A 443 17.74 28.30 0.55
C VAL A 443 16.86 27.73 -0.56
N PHE A 444 15.75 27.08 -0.22
CA PHE A 444 14.79 26.58 -1.20
C PHE A 444 14.22 27.70 -2.07
N LEU A 445 13.76 28.81 -1.47
CA LEU A 445 13.18 29.95 -2.21
C LEU A 445 14.19 30.64 -3.12
N GLN A 446 15.49 30.69 -2.73
CA GLN A 446 16.57 31.17 -3.59
C GLN A 446 16.78 30.23 -4.80
N GLN A 447 16.64 28.94 -4.62
CA GLN A 447 16.80 27.96 -5.70
C GLN A 447 15.62 27.93 -6.66
N PHE A 448 14.41 28.31 -6.21
CA PHE A 448 13.19 28.32 -7.01
C PHE A 448 12.60 29.72 -7.14
N PRO A 449 13.14 30.58 -8.02
CA PRO A 449 12.66 31.96 -8.21
C PRO A 449 11.19 32.08 -8.59
N LYS A 450 10.59 31.02 -9.13
CA LYS A 450 9.14 30.98 -9.46
C LYS A 450 8.22 31.24 -8.25
N PHE A 451 8.71 31.08 -7.04
CA PHE A 451 8.00 31.36 -5.81
C PHE A 451 8.28 32.75 -5.22
N GLN A 452 9.03 33.59 -5.94
CA GLN A 452 9.30 34.96 -5.50
C GLN A 452 7.98 35.75 -5.40
N GLY A 453 7.78 36.42 -4.27
CA GLY A 453 6.55 37.16 -3.99
C GLY A 453 5.36 36.29 -3.56
N TRP A 454 5.56 34.99 -3.33
CA TRP A 454 4.55 34.14 -2.72
C TRP A 454 4.58 34.23 -1.19
N GLN A 455 3.43 33.97 -0.56
CA GLN A 455 3.35 33.88 0.89
C GLN A 455 4.03 32.56 1.36
N ALA A 456 5.11 32.68 2.12
CA ALA A 456 5.73 31.53 2.79
C ALA A 456 5.08 31.29 4.16
N GLN A 457 4.59 30.09 4.39
CA GLN A 457 4.06 29.63 5.66
C GLN A 457 4.97 28.55 6.27
N TYR A 458 5.12 28.57 7.57
CA TYR A 458 5.88 27.58 8.32
C TYR A 458 4.96 26.78 9.22
N CYS A 459 5.15 25.48 9.30
CA CYS A 459 4.28 24.59 10.03
C CYS A 459 5.11 23.58 10.85
N GLY A 460 4.75 23.40 12.11
CA GLY A 460 5.25 22.35 12.97
C GLY A 460 4.17 21.29 13.18
N ILE A 461 4.48 20.01 12.88
CA ILE A 461 3.55 18.90 12.97
C ILE A 461 4.03 17.88 13.98
N ALA A 462 3.16 17.51 14.95
CA ALA A 462 3.38 16.41 15.89
C ALA A 462 2.10 15.59 16.06
N PRO A 463 2.17 14.36 16.63
CA PRO A 463 0.96 13.61 16.93
C PRO A 463 -0.02 14.39 17.80
N SER A 464 0.47 14.97 18.87
CA SER A 464 -0.25 15.87 19.77
C SER A 464 0.53 17.15 19.95
N VAL A 465 -0.16 18.28 20.18
CA VAL A 465 0.46 19.59 20.42
C VAL A 465 -0.23 20.24 21.61
N THR A 466 0.52 20.43 22.69
CA THR A 466 0.02 21.11 23.91
C THR A 466 -0.21 22.59 23.67
N PRO A 467 -1.09 23.25 24.45
CA PRO A 467 -1.31 24.69 24.35
C PRO A 467 -0.05 25.52 24.50
N ALA A 468 0.88 25.09 25.37
CA ALA A 468 2.15 25.78 25.61
C ALA A 468 3.05 25.74 24.36
N VAL A 469 3.21 24.58 23.72
CA VAL A 469 3.98 24.41 22.49
C VAL A 469 3.32 25.16 21.33
N ARG A 470 1.98 25.11 21.23
CA ARG A 470 1.23 25.87 20.22
C ARG A 470 1.50 27.37 20.32
N GLN A 471 1.39 27.94 21.53
CA GLN A 471 1.68 29.36 21.79
C GLN A 471 3.15 29.71 21.48
N ALA A 472 4.09 28.84 21.81
CA ALA A 472 5.50 29.05 21.51
C ALA A 472 5.81 29.09 20.02
N LEU A 473 5.14 28.25 19.22
CA LEU A 473 5.25 28.23 17.76
C LEU A 473 4.56 29.45 17.13
N GLU A 474 3.38 29.83 17.60
CA GLU A 474 2.64 31.01 17.13
C GLU A 474 3.45 32.30 17.34
N ARG A 475 4.15 32.47 18.48
CA ARG A 475 5.06 33.58 18.71
C ARG A 475 6.20 33.66 17.70
N GLN A 476 6.58 32.55 17.10
CA GLN A 476 7.55 32.48 16.02
C GLN A 476 6.93 32.65 14.62
N GLY A 477 5.62 32.89 14.50
CA GLY A 477 4.91 32.96 13.23
C GLY A 477 4.81 31.58 12.55
N VAL A 478 4.72 30.51 13.33
CA VAL A 478 4.64 29.11 12.85
C VAL A 478 3.27 28.53 13.20
N LEU A 479 2.62 27.92 12.23
CA LEU A 479 1.39 27.18 12.43
C LEU A 479 1.72 25.84 13.16
N ALA A 480 1.04 25.61 14.26
CA ALA A 480 1.12 24.34 14.97
C ALA A 480 -0.04 23.42 14.58
N GLN A 481 0.26 22.20 14.17
CA GLN A 481 -0.77 21.21 13.82
C GLN A 481 -0.51 19.86 14.50
N SER A 482 -1.49 19.39 15.24
CA SER A 482 -1.55 17.99 15.69
C SER A 482 -2.16 17.12 14.59
N LEU A 483 -2.05 15.80 14.71
CA LEU A 483 -2.77 14.88 13.85
C LEU A 483 -4.30 15.09 13.97
N THR A 484 -4.81 15.40 15.16
CA THR A 484 -6.22 15.73 15.37
C THR A 484 -6.63 16.97 14.58
N ASP A 485 -5.83 18.04 14.59
CA ASP A 485 -6.11 19.24 13.79
C ASP A 485 -6.16 18.92 12.29
N LEU A 486 -5.29 18.01 11.81
CA LEU A 486 -5.24 17.64 10.41
C LEU A 486 -6.44 16.79 9.97
N TRP A 487 -6.88 15.82 10.76
CA TRP A 487 -7.96 14.92 10.32
C TRP A 487 -9.37 15.34 10.79
N GLN A 488 -9.48 16.33 11.66
CA GLN A 488 -10.79 16.79 12.13
C GLN A 488 -11.77 17.08 10.97
N PRO A 489 -11.37 17.73 9.86
CA PRO A 489 -12.28 17.99 8.74
C PRO A 489 -12.74 16.71 7.99
N LEU A 490 -12.05 15.58 8.14
CA LEU A 490 -12.45 14.30 7.56
C LEU A 490 -13.53 13.57 8.37
N ARG A 491 -13.79 14.02 9.61
CA ARG A 491 -14.77 13.43 10.53
C ARG A 491 -16.10 14.19 10.56
N SER A 492 -16.14 15.37 9.96
CA SER A 492 -17.34 16.19 9.78
C SER A 492 -18.08 15.77 8.51
#